data_cfa83280089df6f210bb812dc05f715b
#
_entry.id   cfa83280089df6f210bb812dc05f715b
#
_cell.length_a   1.000
_cell.length_b   1.000
_cell.length_c   1.000
_cell.angle_alpha   90.00
_cell.angle_beta   90.00
_cell.angle_gamma   90.00
#
_symmetry.space_group_name_H-M   'P 1'
#
loop_
_entity.id
_entity.type
_entity.pdbx_description
1 polymer ?
#
loop_
_entity_poly.entity_id
_entity_poly.type
_entity_poly.pdbx_seq_one_letter_code
_entity_poly.pdbx_strand_id
1 'polypeptide(L)'
;MENMKTIAVIESCDTKFKEAKFISDFIKNEGLNALVINTATGPAPSYNYDISREEIAESYGTPWEEMEPKSKGEKIDYMKDAVAAYVVKLYEEGKIDGIISVGGLQNTVMAANAMQKLPIGVPKLMVSTMASGDVERYVGTSDILMMPSIVDVAGINKISKIIFKNAVLTIAGMVA
;
A
#
# COMPACT_ATOMS: atom_id res chain seq x y z
N MET A 1 0.91 -16.89 23.44
CA MET A 1 0.30 -15.60 23.03
C MET A 1 0.25 -15.62 21.52
N GLU A 2 -0.94 -15.59 20.93
CA GLU A 2 -1.06 -15.43 19.48
C GLU A 2 -0.41 -14.11 19.10
N ASN A 3 0.48 -14.15 18.11
CA ASN A 3 1.15 -12.96 17.62
C ASN A 3 0.12 -12.09 16.91
N MET A 4 -0.01 -10.83 17.29
CA MET A 4 -0.97 -9.89 16.70
C MET A 4 -0.70 -9.78 15.20
N LYS A 5 -1.76 -9.96 14.40
CA LYS A 5 -1.66 -9.89 12.93
C LYS A 5 -1.27 -8.49 12.46
N THR A 6 -0.46 -8.41 11.43
CA THR A 6 0.07 -7.15 10.88
C THR A 6 -0.39 -6.95 9.44
N ILE A 7 -0.99 -5.80 9.17
CA ILE A 7 -1.39 -5.37 7.83
C ILE A 7 -0.41 -4.31 7.31
N ALA A 8 0.22 -4.57 6.19
CA ALA A 8 1.01 -3.58 5.47
C ALA A 8 0.09 -2.56 4.80
N VAL A 9 0.37 -1.27 5.01
CA VAL A 9 -0.33 -0.14 4.39
C VAL A 9 0.63 0.50 3.41
N ILE A 10 0.44 0.26 2.10
CA ILE A 10 1.28 0.83 1.04
C ILE A 10 0.70 2.15 0.60
N GLU A 11 1.43 3.25 0.81
CA GLU A 11 0.97 4.57 0.43
C GLU A 11 2.10 5.50 -0.03
N SER A 12 1.75 6.38 -0.97
CA SER A 12 2.61 7.50 -1.37
C SER A 12 2.45 8.63 -0.35
N CYS A 13 3.25 8.61 0.72
CA CYS A 13 3.07 9.47 1.89
C CYS A 13 3.36 10.96 1.64
N ASP A 14 3.88 11.34 0.47
CA ASP A 14 3.99 12.74 0.06
C ASP A 14 2.63 13.36 -0.28
N THR A 15 1.71 12.58 -0.86
CA THR A 15 0.38 13.04 -1.28
C THR A 15 -0.78 12.38 -0.53
N LYS A 16 -0.58 11.19 0.03
CA LYS A 16 -1.62 10.35 0.67
C LYS A 16 -1.36 10.11 2.17
N PHE A 17 -0.63 11.00 2.84
CA PHE A 17 -0.32 10.82 4.26
C PHE A 17 -1.55 10.83 5.18
N LYS A 18 -2.61 11.58 4.81
CA LYS A 18 -3.87 11.61 5.58
C LYS A 18 -4.62 10.28 5.49
N GLU A 19 -4.64 9.73 4.29
CA GLU A 19 -5.24 8.43 4.00
C GLU A 19 -4.47 7.32 4.72
N ALA A 20 -3.14 7.31 4.60
CA ALA A 20 -2.27 6.36 5.30
C ALA A 20 -2.50 6.39 6.81
N LYS A 21 -2.55 7.60 7.40
CA LYS A 21 -2.81 7.77 8.82
C LYS A 21 -4.19 7.24 9.21
N PHE A 22 -5.23 7.61 8.49
CA PHE A 22 -6.59 7.17 8.78
C PHE A 22 -6.70 5.64 8.75
N ILE A 23 -6.16 5.01 7.70
CA ILE A 23 -6.16 3.55 7.53
C ILE A 23 -5.37 2.89 8.67
N SER A 24 -4.16 3.34 8.95
CA SER A 24 -3.31 2.74 9.99
C SER A 24 -3.90 2.88 11.40
N ASP A 25 -4.46 4.04 11.74
CA ASP A 25 -5.12 4.26 13.02
C ASP A 25 -6.35 3.35 13.17
N PHE A 26 -7.14 3.20 12.11
CA PHE A 26 -8.32 2.35 12.15
C PHE A 26 -7.95 0.85 12.26
N ILE A 27 -6.91 0.39 11.57
CA ILE A 27 -6.37 -0.97 11.73
C ILE A 27 -5.97 -1.23 13.19
N LYS A 28 -5.27 -0.28 13.81
CA LYS A 28 -4.86 -0.39 15.22
C LYS A 28 -6.05 -0.41 16.17
N ASN A 29 -7.10 0.35 15.89
CA ASN A 29 -8.34 0.35 16.67
C ASN A 29 -9.10 -0.98 16.58
N GLU A 30 -8.91 -1.74 15.49
CA GLU A 30 -9.46 -3.11 15.35
C GLU A 30 -8.59 -4.18 16.02
N GLY A 31 -7.57 -3.78 16.79
CA GLY A 31 -6.71 -4.71 17.53
C GLY A 31 -5.64 -5.41 16.69
N LEU A 32 -5.26 -4.81 15.57
CA LEU A 32 -4.25 -5.32 14.65
C LEU A 32 -3.04 -4.37 14.58
N ASN A 33 -1.91 -4.86 14.11
CA ASN A 33 -0.76 -4.02 13.80
C ASN A 33 -0.91 -3.43 12.38
N ALA A 34 -0.51 -2.17 12.20
CA ALA A 34 -0.36 -1.54 10.90
C ALA A 34 1.11 -1.20 10.66
N LEU A 35 1.63 -1.59 9.51
CA LEU A 35 2.98 -1.28 9.06
C LEU A 35 2.89 -0.37 7.83
N VAL A 36 3.14 0.93 8.01
CA VAL A 36 3.04 1.92 6.93
C VAL A 36 4.33 1.93 6.11
N ILE A 37 4.19 1.63 4.83
CA ILE A 37 5.27 1.57 3.84
C ILE A 37 5.15 2.79 2.92
N ASN A 38 6.14 3.68 2.97
CA ASN A 38 6.19 4.88 2.14
C ASN A 38 6.77 4.58 0.76
N THR A 39 5.96 4.78 -0.28
CA THR A 39 6.34 4.58 -1.68
C THR A 39 6.49 5.88 -2.46
N ALA A 40 6.56 7.02 -1.78
CA ALA A 40 6.61 8.34 -2.38
C ALA A 40 7.81 8.50 -3.33
N THR A 41 7.55 9.04 -4.51
CA THR A 41 8.58 9.40 -5.51
C THR A 41 8.76 10.91 -5.66
N GLY A 42 7.89 11.69 -5.03
CA GLY A 42 7.92 13.15 -4.98
C GLY A 42 8.77 13.71 -3.84
N PRO A 43 8.58 14.98 -3.48
CA PRO A 43 9.28 15.61 -2.35
C PRO A 43 9.16 14.81 -1.04
N ALA A 44 10.09 15.04 -0.12
CA ALA A 44 10.10 14.35 1.16
C ALA A 44 8.74 14.46 1.88
N PRO A 45 8.16 13.34 2.33
CA PRO A 45 6.85 13.33 2.96
C PRO A 45 6.91 13.97 4.36
N SER A 46 5.80 14.57 4.76
CA SER A 46 5.63 15.18 6.09
C SER A 46 5.03 14.24 7.14
N TYR A 47 4.69 13.00 6.75
CA TYR A 47 4.06 12.02 7.62
C TYR A 47 5.06 10.97 8.11
N ASN A 48 4.92 10.54 9.37
CA ASN A 48 5.67 9.43 9.91
C ASN A 48 5.17 8.11 9.35
N TYR A 49 6.09 7.30 8.86
CA TYR A 49 5.90 5.96 8.33
C TYR A 49 6.86 5.00 9.05
N ASP A 50 6.61 3.70 8.93
CA ASP A 50 7.43 2.68 9.57
C ASP A 50 8.60 2.28 8.67
N ILE A 51 8.39 2.25 7.34
CA ILE A 51 9.39 1.90 6.34
C ILE A 51 9.50 3.05 5.33
N SER A 52 10.72 3.59 5.19
CA SER A 52 11.01 4.70 4.29
C SER A 52 11.26 4.23 2.84
N ARG A 53 11.02 5.11 1.88
CA ARG A 53 11.40 4.88 0.48
C ARG A 53 12.92 4.72 0.32
N GLU A 54 13.69 5.41 1.14
CA GLU A 54 15.14 5.34 1.16
C GLU A 54 15.60 3.91 1.51
N GLU A 55 15.02 3.34 2.57
CA GLU A 55 15.29 1.95 2.98
C GLU A 55 14.88 0.95 1.89
N ILE A 56 13.74 1.15 1.25
CA ILE A 56 13.26 0.28 0.17
C ILE A 56 14.20 0.35 -1.04
N ALA A 57 14.57 1.56 -1.46
CA ALA A 57 15.44 1.78 -2.62
C ALA A 57 16.81 1.17 -2.41
N GLU A 58 17.42 1.41 -1.25
CA GLU A 58 18.72 0.85 -0.87
C GLU A 58 18.69 -0.68 -0.79
N SER A 59 17.62 -1.25 -0.21
CA SER A 59 17.42 -2.70 -0.13
C SER A 59 17.33 -3.37 -1.50
N TYR A 60 16.87 -2.65 -2.52
CA TYR A 60 16.79 -3.12 -3.89
C TYR A 60 18.08 -2.90 -4.69
N GLY A 61 19.01 -2.11 -4.17
CA GLY A 61 20.38 -1.98 -4.68
C GLY A 61 20.81 -0.57 -5.11
N THR A 62 19.95 0.44 -5.03
CA THR A 62 20.29 1.83 -5.39
C THR A 62 19.86 2.79 -4.27
N PRO A 63 20.80 3.50 -3.64
CA PRO A 63 20.45 4.53 -2.66
C PRO A 63 19.53 5.61 -3.24
N TRP A 64 18.64 6.14 -2.41
CA TRP A 64 17.66 7.14 -2.87
C TRP A 64 18.32 8.41 -3.45
N GLU A 65 19.46 8.80 -2.94
CA GLU A 65 20.24 9.94 -3.42
C GLU A 65 20.59 9.82 -4.90
N GLU A 66 20.80 8.61 -5.40
CA GLU A 66 21.04 8.32 -6.81
C GLU A 66 19.74 8.30 -7.63
N MET A 67 18.62 7.99 -6.98
CA MET A 67 17.29 8.00 -7.60
C MET A 67 16.67 9.40 -7.65
N GLU A 68 16.99 10.26 -6.69
CA GLU A 68 16.37 11.58 -6.55
C GLU A 68 16.46 12.46 -7.81
N PRO A 69 17.62 12.55 -8.50
CA PRO A 69 17.75 13.35 -9.74
C PRO A 69 17.09 12.72 -10.97
N LYS A 70 16.63 11.46 -10.89
CA LYS A 70 15.99 10.78 -12.02
C LYS A 70 14.62 11.39 -12.35
N SER A 71 14.15 11.15 -13.56
CA SER A 71 12.81 11.54 -13.98
C SER A 71 11.74 10.86 -13.13
N LYS A 72 10.54 11.45 -13.09
CA LYS A 72 9.40 10.85 -12.35
C LYS A 72 9.10 9.44 -12.82
N GLY A 73 9.14 9.19 -14.13
CA GLY A 73 8.90 7.85 -14.70
C GLY A 73 9.93 6.82 -14.22
N GLU A 74 11.21 7.15 -14.28
CA GLU A 74 12.30 6.28 -13.83
C GLU A 74 12.18 5.96 -12.33
N LYS A 75 11.83 6.94 -11.51
CA LYS A 75 11.60 6.74 -10.07
C LYS A 75 10.42 5.80 -9.81
N ILE A 76 9.31 5.97 -10.53
CA ILE A 76 8.12 5.12 -10.39
C ILE A 76 8.45 3.68 -10.81
N ASP A 77 9.12 3.50 -11.95
CA ASP A 77 9.47 2.17 -12.45
C ASP A 77 10.41 1.44 -11.49
N TYR A 78 11.43 2.13 -10.98
CA TYR A 78 12.34 1.55 -10.00
C TYR A 78 11.62 1.19 -8.69
N MET A 79 10.86 2.12 -8.12
CA MET A 79 10.15 1.92 -6.86
C MET A 79 9.08 0.85 -6.96
N LYS A 80 8.41 0.70 -8.10
CA LYS A 80 7.44 -0.37 -8.32
C LYS A 80 8.05 -1.74 -8.08
N ASP A 81 9.23 -1.99 -8.61
CA ASP A 81 9.92 -3.27 -8.45
C ASP A 81 10.57 -3.40 -7.07
N ALA A 82 11.15 -2.31 -6.55
CA ALA A 82 11.75 -2.27 -5.21
C ALA A 82 10.71 -2.54 -4.12
N VAL A 83 9.54 -1.90 -4.18
CA VAL A 83 8.44 -2.11 -3.24
C VAL A 83 7.92 -3.55 -3.30
N ALA A 84 7.76 -4.10 -4.50
CA ALA A 84 7.32 -5.49 -4.67
C ALA A 84 8.31 -6.48 -4.02
N ALA A 85 9.61 -6.30 -4.25
CA ALA A 85 10.64 -7.14 -3.64
C ALA A 85 10.67 -7.00 -2.11
N TYR A 86 10.52 -5.78 -1.60
CA TYR A 86 10.50 -5.51 -0.16
C TYR A 86 9.28 -6.13 0.53
N VAL A 87 8.11 -6.04 -0.07
CA VAL A 87 6.86 -6.64 0.44
C VAL A 87 6.97 -8.17 0.50
N VAL A 88 7.51 -8.81 -0.55
CA VAL A 88 7.76 -10.27 -0.54
C VAL A 88 8.68 -10.65 0.60
N LYS A 89 9.78 -9.92 0.80
CA LYS A 89 10.69 -10.14 1.93
C LYS A 89 9.99 -10.04 3.28
N LEU A 90 9.17 -9.00 3.49
CA LEU A 90 8.41 -8.84 4.75
C LEU A 90 7.46 -10.02 5.00
N TYR A 91 6.80 -10.51 3.96
CA TYR A 91 5.93 -11.67 4.04
C TYR A 91 6.70 -12.95 4.38
N GLU A 92 7.79 -13.22 3.69
CA GLU A 92 8.64 -14.40 3.93
C GLU A 92 9.27 -14.41 5.33
N GLU A 93 9.55 -13.22 5.88
CA GLU A 93 10.03 -13.04 7.26
C GLU A 93 8.89 -13.11 8.30
N GLY A 94 7.64 -13.30 7.89
CA GLY A 94 6.47 -13.35 8.79
C GLY A 94 6.14 -12.02 9.45
N LYS A 95 6.55 -10.90 8.85
CA LYS A 95 6.33 -9.54 9.39
C LYS A 95 4.99 -8.94 8.99
N ILE A 96 4.35 -9.47 7.95
CA ILE A 96 3.03 -9.05 7.48
C ILE A 96 2.13 -10.25 7.20
N ASP A 97 0.83 -10.09 7.45
CA ASP A 97 -0.20 -11.10 7.23
C ASP A 97 -1.19 -10.70 6.13
N GLY A 98 -1.19 -9.44 5.73
CA GLY A 98 -2.04 -8.90 4.68
C GLY A 98 -1.55 -7.53 4.23
N ILE A 99 -2.16 -7.01 3.16
CA ILE A 99 -1.73 -5.79 2.49
C ILE A 99 -2.93 -4.97 2.00
N ILE A 100 -2.92 -3.69 2.28
CA ILE A 100 -3.93 -2.73 1.84
C ILE A 100 -3.27 -1.48 1.26
N SER A 101 -3.92 -0.88 0.26
CA SER A 101 -3.59 0.44 -0.25
C SER A 101 -4.85 1.18 -0.70
N VAL A 102 -4.79 2.49 -0.73
CA VAL A 102 -5.87 3.34 -1.25
C VAL A 102 -5.29 4.40 -2.19
N GLY A 103 -5.97 4.68 -3.31
CA GLY A 103 -5.48 5.76 -4.18
C GLY A 103 -6.02 5.76 -5.60
N GLY A 104 -5.38 6.58 -6.41
CA GLY A 104 -5.61 6.69 -7.84
C GLY A 104 -4.69 5.78 -8.65
N LEU A 105 -4.44 6.15 -9.91
CA LEU A 105 -3.70 5.31 -10.85
C LEU A 105 -2.31 4.93 -10.36
N GLN A 106 -1.50 5.88 -9.90
CA GLN A 106 -0.11 5.61 -9.50
C GLN A 106 -0.02 4.66 -8.31
N ASN A 107 -0.82 4.89 -7.25
CA ASN A 107 -0.87 4.01 -6.10
C ASN A 107 -1.40 2.62 -6.47
N THR A 108 -2.40 2.55 -7.36
CA THR A 108 -2.94 1.27 -7.83
C THR A 108 -1.89 0.45 -8.57
N VAL A 109 -1.13 1.06 -9.48
CA VAL A 109 -0.03 0.38 -10.18
C VAL A 109 1.04 -0.11 -9.20
N MET A 110 1.45 0.75 -8.27
CA MET A 110 2.48 0.45 -7.27
C MET A 110 2.05 -0.71 -6.36
N ALA A 111 0.89 -0.58 -5.73
CA ALA A 111 0.39 -1.56 -4.77
C ALA A 111 -0.02 -2.88 -5.45
N ALA A 112 -0.71 -2.83 -6.57
CA ALA A 112 -1.12 -4.03 -7.30
C ALA A 112 0.08 -4.86 -7.78
N ASN A 113 1.15 -4.20 -8.25
CA ASN A 113 2.38 -4.90 -8.62
C ASN A 113 2.99 -5.67 -7.44
N ALA A 114 3.00 -5.08 -6.24
CA ALA A 114 3.47 -5.76 -5.03
C ALA A 114 2.51 -6.90 -4.61
N MET A 115 1.20 -6.65 -4.64
CA MET A 115 0.17 -7.64 -4.31
C MET A 115 0.23 -8.88 -5.20
N GLN A 116 0.49 -8.71 -6.50
CA GLN A 116 0.63 -9.82 -7.45
C GLN A 116 1.81 -10.76 -7.15
N LYS A 117 2.82 -10.29 -6.41
CA LYS A 117 4.00 -11.08 -6.03
C LYS A 117 3.77 -11.92 -4.77
N LEU A 118 2.71 -11.64 -4.02
CA LEU A 118 2.34 -12.42 -2.85
C LEU A 118 1.56 -13.68 -3.24
N PRO A 119 1.69 -14.79 -2.48
CA PRO A 119 0.95 -16.02 -2.76
C PRO A 119 -0.57 -15.83 -2.78
N ILE A 120 -1.26 -16.68 -3.52
CA ILE A 120 -2.73 -16.81 -3.44
C ILE A 120 -3.11 -17.15 -2.00
N GLY A 121 -4.16 -16.52 -1.49
CA GLY A 121 -4.65 -16.69 -0.12
C GLY A 121 -4.13 -15.65 0.87
N VAL A 122 -3.03 -14.94 0.57
CA VAL A 122 -2.61 -13.78 1.38
C VAL A 122 -3.61 -12.64 1.17
N PRO A 123 -4.22 -12.08 2.24
CA PRO A 123 -5.18 -10.99 2.12
C PRO A 123 -4.62 -9.76 1.40
N LYS A 124 -5.28 -9.34 0.31
CA LYS A 124 -4.87 -8.21 -0.55
C LYS A 124 -6.10 -7.37 -0.88
N LEU A 125 -6.07 -6.09 -0.52
CA LEU A 125 -7.18 -5.18 -0.78
C LEU A 125 -6.68 -3.84 -1.31
N MET A 126 -7.18 -3.43 -2.49
CA MET A 126 -6.91 -2.14 -3.10
C MET A 126 -8.19 -1.33 -3.23
N VAL A 127 -8.27 -0.20 -2.51
CA VAL A 127 -9.30 0.81 -2.72
C VAL A 127 -8.84 1.77 -3.80
N SER A 128 -9.50 1.78 -4.95
CA SER A 128 -8.98 2.47 -6.12
C SER A 128 -10.07 3.23 -6.88
N THR A 129 -9.70 4.41 -7.40
CA THR A 129 -10.51 5.12 -8.40
C THR A 129 -10.61 4.33 -9.72
N MET A 130 -9.69 3.39 -9.95
CA MET A 130 -9.66 2.54 -11.14
C MET A 130 -10.55 1.29 -11.04
N ALA A 131 -11.06 0.99 -9.84
CA ALA A 131 -11.80 -0.25 -9.57
C ALA A 131 -13.20 -0.32 -10.21
N SER A 132 -13.71 0.78 -10.75
CA SER A 132 -14.98 0.83 -11.50
C SER A 132 -14.81 0.58 -13.00
N GLY A 133 -13.60 0.40 -13.49
CA GLY A 133 -13.27 0.15 -14.89
C GLY A 133 -12.65 -1.23 -15.12
N ASP A 134 -11.86 -1.35 -16.18
CA ASP A 134 -11.10 -2.56 -16.46
C ASP A 134 -9.94 -2.70 -15.48
N VAL A 135 -10.01 -3.73 -14.65
CA VAL A 135 -9.03 -4.03 -13.60
C VAL A 135 -8.07 -5.16 -13.96
N GLU A 136 -8.25 -5.82 -15.10
CA GLU A 136 -7.48 -7.00 -15.50
C GLU A 136 -5.96 -6.75 -15.42
N ARG A 137 -5.49 -5.61 -15.91
CA ARG A 137 -4.07 -5.24 -15.87
C ARG A 137 -3.49 -5.07 -14.45
N TYR A 138 -4.34 -4.78 -13.46
CA TYR A 138 -3.90 -4.61 -12.06
C TYR A 138 -3.98 -5.93 -11.30
N VAL A 139 -5.05 -6.69 -11.50
CA VAL A 139 -5.32 -7.92 -10.79
C VAL A 139 -4.54 -9.10 -11.41
N GLY A 140 -4.46 -9.16 -12.74
CA GLY A 140 -3.86 -10.29 -13.44
C GLY A 140 -4.51 -11.62 -13.03
N THR A 141 -3.72 -12.59 -12.62
CA THR A 141 -4.16 -13.88 -12.09
C THR A 141 -4.14 -13.94 -10.54
N SER A 142 -3.95 -12.81 -9.88
CA SER A 142 -3.93 -12.73 -8.41
C SER A 142 -5.33 -12.55 -7.82
N ASP A 143 -5.48 -12.92 -6.56
CA ASP A 143 -6.71 -12.78 -5.78
C ASP A 143 -6.83 -11.43 -5.08
N ILE A 144 -6.48 -10.34 -5.77
CA ILE A 144 -6.59 -8.98 -5.27
C ILE A 144 -8.05 -8.56 -5.21
N LEU A 145 -8.53 -8.16 -4.04
CA LEU A 145 -9.85 -7.54 -3.88
C LEU A 145 -9.77 -6.05 -4.25
N MET A 146 -10.42 -5.69 -5.36
CA MET A 146 -10.54 -4.31 -5.82
C MET A 146 -11.84 -3.70 -5.29
N MET A 147 -11.73 -2.62 -4.52
CA MET A 147 -12.88 -1.89 -3.97
C MET A 147 -12.95 -0.49 -4.60
N PRO A 148 -14.08 -0.11 -5.23
CA PRO A 148 -14.26 1.25 -5.75
C PRO A 148 -14.18 2.29 -4.64
N SER A 149 -13.38 3.35 -4.85
CA SER A 149 -13.29 4.47 -3.90
C SER A 149 -14.52 5.37 -3.91
N ILE A 150 -15.35 5.30 -4.94
CA ILE A 150 -16.57 6.07 -5.21
C ILE A 150 -16.27 7.55 -5.50
N VAL A 151 -15.38 8.15 -4.68
CA VAL A 151 -14.88 9.52 -4.87
C VAL A 151 -13.38 9.51 -5.12
N ASP A 152 -12.87 10.64 -5.60
CA ASP A 152 -11.42 10.80 -5.72
C ASP A 152 -10.74 10.65 -4.36
N VAL A 153 -9.59 9.99 -4.34
CA VAL A 153 -8.78 9.78 -3.13
C VAL A 153 -7.87 10.99 -2.95
N ALA A 154 -8.44 12.04 -2.38
CA ALA A 154 -7.77 13.31 -2.11
C ALA A 154 -8.20 13.86 -0.73
N GLY A 155 -7.51 13.43 0.31
CA GLY A 155 -7.84 13.74 1.69
C GLY A 155 -9.00 12.88 2.23
N ILE A 156 -9.47 13.24 3.42
CA ILE A 156 -10.51 12.51 4.15
C ILE A 156 -11.80 13.31 4.15
N ASN A 157 -12.87 12.75 3.60
CA ASN A 157 -14.23 13.32 3.59
C ASN A 157 -15.25 12.30 4.11
N LYS A 158 -16.52 12.68 4.13
CA LYS A 158 -17.60 11.83 4.67
C LYS A 158 -17.72 10.48 3.94
N ILE A 159 -17.59 10.49 2.61
CA ILE A 159 -17.72 9.27 1.80
C ILE A 159 -16.47 8.41 1.94
N SER A 160 -15.28 9.00 1.79
CA SER A 160 -14.01 8.25 1.90
C SER A 160 -13.84 7.61 3.27
N LYS A 161 -14.30 8.26 4.35
CA LYS A 161 -14.31 7.65 5.70
C LYS A 161 -15.10 6.35 5.73
N ILE A 162 -16.29 6.32 5.12
CA ILE A 162 -17.12 5.11 5.08
C ILE A 162 -16.43 4.01 4.28
N ILE A 163 -15.95 4.34 3.09
CA ILE A 163 -15.27 3.36 2.21
C ILE A 163 -14.00 2.81 2.86
N PHE A 164 -13.17 3.65 3.45
CA PHE A 164 -11.92 3.22 4.10
C PHE A 164 -12.19 2.37 5.34
N LYS A 165 -13.22 2.69 6.14
CA LYS A 165 -13.64 1.83 7.25
C LYS A 165 -14.10 0.47 6.77
N ASN A 166 -14.93 0.41 5.72
CA ASN A 166 -15.35 -0.85 5.14
C ASN A 166 -14.16 -1.66 4.61
N ALA A 167 -13.19 -1.01 3.98
CA ALA A 167 -11.97 -1.66 3.50
C ALA A 167 -11.14 -2.25 4.65
N VAL A 168 -10.94 -1.50 5.72
CA VAL A 168 -10.19 -1.98 6.89
C VAL A 168 -10.92 -3.15 7.56
N LEU A 169 -12.24 -3.07 7.76
CA LEU A 169 -13.01 -4.18 8.33
C LEU A 169 -12.96 -5.43 7.44
N THR A 170 -12.95 -5.24 6.13
CA THR A 170 -12.81 -6.34 5.17
C THR A 170 -11.46 -7.03 5.31
N ILE A 171 -10.35 -6.27 5.23
CA ILE A 171 -9.00 -6.86 5.33
C ILE A 171 -8.75 -7.43 6.73
N ALA A 172 -9.28 -6.82 7.78
CA ALA A 172 -9.20 -7.34 9.15
C ALA A 172 -9.88 -8.71 9.27
N GLY A 173 -11.06 -8.87 8.67
CA GLY A 173 -11.74 -10.18 8.61
C GLY A 173 -10.99 -11.21 7.77
N MET A 174 -10.26 -10.79 6.73
CA MET A 174 -9.47 -11.69 5.89
C MET A 174 -8.21 -12.21 6.57
N VAL A 175 -7.57 -11.42 7.46
CA VAL A 175 -6.36 -11.83 8.19
C VAL A 175 -6.67 -12.57 9.50
N ALA A 176 -7.92 -12.58 9.92
CA ALA A 176 -8.35 -13.20 11.17
C ALA A 176 -8.06 -14.71 11.26
#